data_23afff7965c869965ebd57b2948aa071
#
_entry.id   23afff7965c869965ebd57b2948aa071
#
_cell.length_a   1.000
_cell.length_b   1.000
_cell.length_c   1.000
_cell.angle_alpha   90.00
_cell.angle_beta   90.00
_cell.angle_gamma   90.00
#
_symmetry.space_group_name_H-M   'P 1'
#
loop_
_entity.id
_entity.type
_entity.pdbx_description
1 polymer ?
#
loop_
_entity_poly.entity_id
_entity_poly.type
_entity_poly.pdbx_seq_one_letter_code
_entity_poly.pdbx_strand_id
1 'polypeptide(L)'
;MTGARLIKAPLGWHIYFRIEEPIVVVPSNPGPPIGIDRGVVHAMALSNGQMLDMRSLLTPGEQRRLRGLERKAARQQLANKHRRASDPTAQRSKRQSRTYGQIAALRARQARRREDWLHKTTTDLAKSHGVVVVEDLHIRSLTRSARGTIEHPGSNVRAKAGLNRSILGMAWGKAGRMLAYKCPLHGAVMVRIDPRNSSVECARCGHASPDNRVNQARLRCLSCRHEANADTNAAQVLLERGLTALSGATPGCGGTAREARGRAAP
;
A
#
# COMPACT_ATOMS: atom_id res chain seq x y z
N MET A 1 26.03 -10.58 15.46
CA MET A 1 25.91 -9.34 14.68
C MET A 1 26.86 -9.44 13.50
N THR A 2 26.37 -9.43 12.27
CA THR A 2 27.17 -9.72 11.06
C THR A 2 27.51 -8.45 10.24
N GLY A 3 27.07 -7.29 10.67
CA GLY A 3 27.46 -6.03 10.04
C GLY A 3 26.66 -4.84 10.53
N ALA A 4 27.17 -3.65 10.23
CA ALA A 4 26.48 -2.39 10.49
C ALA A 4 26.57 -1.50 9.25
N ARG A 5 25.52 -0.70 9.01
CA ARG A 5 25.45 0.28 7.92
C ARG A 5 25.05 1.64 8.46
N LEU A 6 25.88 2.65 8.19
CA LEU A 6 25.60 4.03 8.54
C LEU A 6 25.01 4.77 7.31
N ILE A 7 23.85 5.40 7.48
CA ILE A 7 23.16 6.13 6.41
C ILE A 7 22.84 7.53 6.89
N LYS A 8 23.20 8.55 6.09
CA LYS A 8 22.73 9.92 6.27
C LYS A 8 21.36 10.09 5.66
N ALA A 9 20.36 10.44 6.46
CA ALA A 9 18.99 10.70 6.03
C ALA A 9 18.60 12.18 6.31
N PRO A 10 17.48 12.68 5.74
CA PRO A 10 17.04 14.08 5.94
C PRO A 10 16.80 14.47 7.40
N LEU A 11 16.60 13.48 8.31
CA LEU A 11 16.37 13.71 9.75
C LEU A 11 17.56 13.32 10.63
N GLY A 12 18.72 13.09 10.05
CA GLY A 12 19.95 12.74 10.79
C GLY A 12 20.60 11.45 10.31
N TRP A 13 21.54 10.97 11.10
CA TRP A 13 22.24 9.72 10.83
C TRP A 13 21.48 8.53 11.42
N HIS A 14 21.51 7.39 10.71
CA HIS A 14 20.92 6.12 11.12
C HIS A 14 21.98 5.03 11.04
N ILE A 15 22.01 4.18 12.05
CA ILE A 15 22.82 2.96 12.07
C ILE A 15 21.85 1.79 11.95
N TYR A 16 22.10 0.90 10.98
CA TYR A 16 21.38 -0.35 10.80
C TYR A 16 22.33 -1.50 11.16
N PHE A 17 21.91 -2.34 12.06
CA PHE A 17 22.64 -3.54 12.43
C PHE A 17 22.03 -4.74 11.72
N ARG A 18 22.88 -5.60 11.16
CA ARG A 18 22.46 -6.91 10.68
C ARG A 18 22.70 -7.90 11.82
N ILE A 19 21.64 -8.56 12.23
CA ILE A 19 21.67 -9.62 13.23
C ILE A 19 21.16 -10.92 12.56
N GLU A 20 21.76 -12.03 12.91
CA GLU A 20 21.23 -13.36 12.60
C GLU A 20 20.43 -13.80 13.81
N GLU A 21 19.18 -14.18 13.57
CA GLU A 21 18.33 -14.77 14.59
C GLU A 21 18.10 -16.24 14.25
N PRO A 22 18.12 -17.15 15.23
CA PRO A 22 17.79 -18.54 15.02
C PRO A 22 16.33 -18.65 14.52
N ILE A 23 16.10 -19.59 13.61
CA ILE A 23 14.74 -19.92 13.20
C ILE A 23 14.04 -20.60 14.37
N VAL A 24 13.10 -19.90 14.99
CA VAL A 24 12.27 -20.45 16.08
C VAL A 24 10.99 -21.02 15.43
N VAL A 25 10.72 -22.28 15.71
CA VAL A 25 9.42 -22.89 15.34
C VAL A 25 8.36 -22.30 16.26
N VAL A 26 7.49 -21.49 15.66
CA VAL A 26 6.39 -20.84 16.40
C VAL A 26 5.15 -21.72 16.27
N PRO A 27 4.42 -22.02 17.36
CA PRO A 27 3.15 -22.71 17.30
C PRO A 27 2.15 -22.01 16.37
N SER A 28 1.26 -22.80 15.75
CA SER A 28 0.21 -22.25 14.90
C SER A 28 -0.67 -21.28 15.68
N ASN A 29 -0.95 -20.14 15.11
CA ASN A 29 -1.82 -19.13 15.70
C ASN A 29 -3.29 -19.57 15.60
N PRO A 30 -4.00 -19.76 16.72
CA PRO A 30 -5.40 -20.23 16.74
C PRO A 30 -6.42 -19.12 16.42
N GLY A 31 -5.96 -17.89 16.19
CA GLY A 31 -6.84 -16.76 15.91
C GLY A 31 -7.70 -16.95 14.66
N PRO A 32 -8.87 -16.29 14.58
CA PRO A 32 -9.80 -16.45 13.46
C PRO A 32 -9.15 -15.96 12.15
N PRO A 33 -9.54 -16.51 11.00
CA PRO A 33 -9.05 -16.03 9.70
C PRO A 33 -9.61 -14.64 9.39
N ILE A 34 -8.86 -13.85 8.63
CA ILE A 34 -9.23 -12.48 8.24
C ILE A 34 -8.89 -12.20 6.78
N GLY A 35 -9.82 -11.59 6.05
CA GLY A 35 -9.62 -11.03 4.71
C GLY A 35 -9.38 -9.53 4.79
N ILE A 36 -8.51 -9.02 3.93
CA ILE A 36 -8.11 -7.61 3.90
C ILE A 36 -8.22 -7.08 2.49
N ASP A 37 -9.15 -6.14 2.28
CA ASP A 37 -9.21 -5.29 1.08
C ASP A 37 -8.42 -3.99 1.33
N ARG A 38 -7.59 -3.58 0.36
CA ARG A 38 -6.71 -2.40 0.49
C ARG A 38 -7.22 -1.24 -0.36
N GLY A 39 -7.70 -0.21 0.31
CA GLY A 39 -8.30 0.97 -0.32
C GLY A 39 -7.47 2.26 -0.22
N VAL A 40 -7.91 3.29 -0.95
CA VAL A 40 -7.35 4.66 -0.89
C VAL A 40 -8.14 5.58 0.04
N VAL A 41 -9.39 5.24 0.35
CA VAL A 41 -10.24 5.93 1.34
C VAL A 41 -9.92 5.36 2.72
N HIS A 42 -10.18 4.09 2.92
CA HIS A 42 -9.70 3.32 4.06
C HIS A 42 -8.39 2.63 3.69
N ALA A 43 -7.40 2.63 4.57
CA ALA A 43 -6.11 1.99 4.27
C ALA A 43 -6.27 0.47 4.12
N MET A 44 -7.12 -0.13 4.96
CA MET A 44 -7.51 -1.53 4.92
C MET A 44 -8.94 -1.69 5.44
N ALA A 45 -9.78 -2.39 4.70
CA ALA A 45 -11.07 -2.88 5.16
C ALA A 45 -10.95 -4.37 5.50
N LEU A 46 -11.42 -4.75 6.67
CA LEU A 46 -11.35 -6.13 7.15
C LEU A 46 -12.69 -6.85 6.94
N SER A 47 -12.64 -8.16 6.72
CA SER A 47 -13.82 -9.00 6.51
C SER A 47 -14.78 -9.05 7.71
N ASN A 48 -14.29 -8.69 8.91
CA ASN A 48 -15.12 -8.54 10.12
C ASN A 48 -15.84 -7.16 10.20
N GLY A 49 -15.71 -6.30 9.18
CA GLY A 49 -16.34 -4.99 9.14
C GLY A 49 -15.49 -3.85 9.70
N GLN A 50 -14.35 -4.14 10.31
CA GLN A 50 -13.46 -3.11 10.84
C GLN A 50 -12.74 -2.37 9.71
N MET A 51 -12.71 -1.03 9.79
CA MET A 51 -11.94 -0.16 8.89
C MET A 51 -10.69 0.34 9.62
N LEU A 52 -9.52 0.12 9.01
CA LEU A 52 -8.25 0.57 9.54
C LEU A 52 -7.80 1.81 8.76
N ASP A 53 -7.87 2.95 9.41
CA ASP A 53 -7.54 4.23 8.81
C ASP A 53 -6.16 4.71 9.23
N MET A 54 -5.38 5.10 8.24
CA MET A 54 -4.13 5.79 8.49
C MET A 54 -4.43 7.25 8.79
N ARG A 55 -4.33 7.63 10.07
CA ARG A 55 -4.49 9.03 10.50
C ARG A 55 -3.60 9.96 9.69
N SER A 56 -3.96 11.25 9.66
CA SER A 56 -3.11 12.25 8.99
C SER A 56 -1.65 12.16 9.47
N LEU A 57 -0.76 11.85 8.52
CA LEU A 57 0.66 11.62 8.78
C LEU A 57 1.44 12.92 9.04
N LEU A 58 0.82 14.07 8.76
CA LEU A 58 1.33 15.41 9.06
C LEU A 58 0.27 16.19 9.83
N THR A 59 0.70 16.95 10.82
CA THR A 59 -0.18 17.91 11.50
C THR A 59 -0.67 18.99 10.54
N PRO A 60 -1.79 19.68 10.82
CA PRO A 60 -2.26 20.77 9.96
C PRO A 60 -1.20 21.85 9.73
N GLY A 61 -0.38 22.16 10.76
CA GLY A 61 0.74 23.09 10.64
C GLY A 61 1.84 22.59 9.71
N GLU A 62 2.22 21.32 9.82
CA GLU A 62 3.22 20.69 8.92
C GLU A 62 2.73 20.62 7.48
N GLN A 63 1.43 20.37 7.25
CA GLN A 63 0.83 20.37 5.92
C GLN A 63 0.85 21.77 5.28
N ARG A 64 0.47 22.82 6.06
CA ARG A 64 0.56 24.21 5.59
C ARG A 64 2.00 24.59 5.24
N ARG A 65 2.94 24.22 6.12
CA ARG A 65 4.38 24.47 5.89
C ARG A 65 4.89 23.77 4.64
N LEU A 66 4.54 22.48 4.45
CA LEU A 66 4.94 21.72 3.26
C LEU A 66 4.44 22.38 1.98
N ARG A 67 3.15 22.73 1.92
CA ARG A 67 2.58 23.45 0.76
C ARG A 67 3.27 24.79 0.50
N GLY A 68 3.58 25.55 1.54
CA GLY A 68 4.33 26.81 1.41
C GLY A 68 5.74 26.62 0.85
N LEU A 69 6.45 25.61 1.33
CA LEU A 69 7.79 25.26 0.85
C LEU A 69 7.77 24.74 -0.59
N GLU A 70 6.78 23.94 -0.98
CA GLU A 70 6.61 23.45 -2.36
C GLU A 70 6.35 24.60 -3.34
N ARG A 71 5.48 25.54 -2.98
CA ARG A 71 5.26 26.77 -3.78
C ARG A 71 6.54 27.62 -3.90
N LYS A 72 7.30 27.74 -2.79
CA LYS A 72 8.59 28.44 -2.79
C LYS A 72 9.61 27.73 -3.68
N ALA A 73 9.69 26.39 -3.57
CA ALA A 73 10.59 25.59 -4.41
C ALA A 73 10.26 25.73 -5.90
N ALA A 74 8.98 25.74 -6.27
CA ALA A 74 8.53 25.93 -7.66
C ALA A 74 8.99 27.29 -8.22
N ARG A 75 8.79 28.39 -7.46
CA ARG A 75 9.29 29.72 -7.86
C ARG A 75 10.82 29.75 -8.01
N GLN A 76 11.54 29.14 -7.07
CA GLN A 76 13.01 29.07 -7.13
C GLN A 76 13.49 28.20 -8.31
N GLN A 77 12.73 27.15 -8.65
CA GLN A 77 13.04 26.32 -9.81
C GLN A 77 12.88 27.09 -11.12
N LEU A 78 11.80 27.86 -11.25
CA LEU A 78 11.58 28.72 -12.42
C LEU A 78 12.70 29.76 -12.57
N ALA A 79 13.03 30.51 -11.50
CA ALA A 79 14.13 31.47 -11.50
C ALA A 79 15.48 30.82 -11.84
N ASN A 80 15.71 29.58 -11.35
CA ASN A 80 16.94 28.86 -11.68
C ASN A 80 16.96 28.37 -13.15
N LYS A 81 15.79 28.06 -13.74
CA LYS A 81 15.68 27.73 -15.16
C LYS A 81 16.07 28.91 -16.03
N HIS A 82 15.59 30.12 -15.73
CA HIS A 82 15.95 31.32 -16.44
C HIS A 82 17.46 31.60 -16.31
N ARG A 83 18.02 31.50 -15.09
CA ARG A 83 19.46 31.71 -14.88
C ARG A 83 20.33 30.73 -15.69
N ARG A 84 19.91 29.43 -15.76
CA ARG A 84 20.62 28.42 -16.55
C ARG A 84 20.47 28.56 -18.04
N ALA A 85 19.46 29.26 -18.51
CA ALA A 85 19.34 29.63 -19.92
C ALA A 85 20.39 30.66 -20.33
N SER A 86 20.75 31.56 -19.39
CA SER A 86 21.81 32.57 -19.60
C SER A 86 23.21 32.03 -19.24
N ASP A 87 23.32 31.12 -18.26
CA ASP A 87 24.58 30.52 -17.83
C ASP A 87 24.35 29.01 -17.57
N PRO A 88 24.71 28.14 -18.53
CA PRO A 88 24.53 26.67 -18.40
C PRO A 88 25.29 26.06 -17.22
N THR A 89 26.37 26.71 -16.74
CA THR A 89 27.20 26.23 -15.62
C THR A 89 26.60 26.59 -14.26
N ALA A 90 25.56 27.44 -14.23
CA ALA A 90 24.95 27.92 -12.99
C ALA A 90 24.43 26.77 -12.11
N GLN A 91 25.00 26.65 -10.92
CA GLN A 91 24.63 25.65 -9.93
C GLN A 91 23.36 26.06 -9.17
N ARG A 92 22.73 25.05 -8.50
CA ARG A 92 21.62 25.30 -7.60
C ARG A 92 22.04 26.21 -6.45
N SER A 93 21.28 27.27 -6.18
CA SER A 93 21.58 28.20 -5.10
C SER A 93 21.50 27.52 -3.72
N LYS A 94 22.33 27.95 -2.77
CA LYS A 94 22.28 27.50 -1.37
C LYS A 94 20.88 27.67 -0.76
N ARG A 95 20.16 28.76 -1.12
CA ARG A 95 18.79 29.05 -0.69
C ARG A 95 17.80 27.99 -1.18
N GLN A 96 17.90 27.57 -2.45
CA GLN A 96 17.07 26.51 -3.02
C GLN A 96 17.40 25.15 -2.39
N SER A 97 18.66 24.81 -2.20
CA SER A 97 19.08 23.58 -1.52
C SER A 97 18.52 23.50 -0.09
N ARG A 98 18.53 24.61 0.67
CA ARG A 98 17.90 24.68 1.99
C ARG A 98 16.38 24.44 1.94
N THR A 99 15.67 25.01 0.95
CA THR A 99 14.23 24.78 0.77
C THR A 99 13.94 23.30 0.50
N TYR A 100 14.69 22.65 -0.38
CA TYR A 100 14.54 21.21 -0.64
C TYR A 100 14.90 20.35 0.59
N GLY A 101 15.89 20.72 1.37
CA GLY A 101 16.22 20.07 2.64
C GLY A 101 15.04 20.11 3.63
N GLN A 102 14.35 21.25 3.74
CA GLN A 102 13.17 21.38 4.61
C GLN A 102 11.99 20.54 4.10
N ILE A 103 11.75 20.48 2.78
CA ILE A 103 10.74 19.60 2.17
C ILE A 103 11.08 18.14 2.43
N ALA A 104 12.34 17.75 2.22
CA ALA A 104 12.81 16.38 2.46
C ALA A 104 12.64 15.96 3.92
N ALA A 105 12.91 16.84 4.88
CA ALA A 105 12.71 16.56 6.30
C ALA A 105 11.22 16.32 6.65
N LEU A 106 10.29 17.12 6.11
CA LEU A 106 8.84 16.92 6.33
C LEU A 106 8.35 15.62 5.68
N ARG A 107 8.79 15.33 4.47
CA ARG A 107 8.45 14.07 3.77
C ARG A 107 9.04 12.85 4.47
N ALA A 108 10.24 12.95 5.01
CA ALA A 108 10.85 11.87 5.81
C ALA A 108 10.09 11.62 7.11
N ARG A 109 9.61 12.69 7.78
CA ARG A 109 8.75 12.57 8.97
C ARG A 109 7.43 11.89 8.64
N GLN A 110 6.80 12.27 7.53
CA GLN A 110 5.59 11.61 7.03
C GLN A 110 5.83 10.12 6.75
N ALA A 111 6.95 9.78 6.11
CA ALA A 111 7.30 8.39 5.81
C ALA A 111 7.52 7.55 7.09
N ARG A 112 8.19 8.11 8.11
CA ARG A 112 8.39 7.42 9.40
C ARG A 112 7.08 7.16 10.13
N ARG A 113 6.16 8.14 10.21
CA ARG A 113 4.85 7.97 10.84
C ARG A 113 4.00 6.92 10.12
N ARG A 114 4.09 6.87 8.77
CA ARG A 114 3.45 5.81 7.99
C ARG A 114 4.03 4.44 8.30
N GLU A 115 5.33 4.36 8.39
CA GLU A 115 6.03 3.12 8.69
C GLU A 115 5.68 2.59 10.09
N ASP A 116 5.65 3.47 11.09
CA ASP A 116 5.23 3.14 12.46
C ASP A 116 3.79 2.59 12.48
N TRP A 117 2.85 3.26 11.80
CA TRP A 117 1.47 2.79 11.68
C TRP A 117 1.40 1.41 11.01
N LEU A 118 2.11 1.22 9.89
CA LEU A 118 2.15 -0.07 9.20
C LEU A 118 2.76 -1.17 10.08
N HIS A 119 3.84 -0.87 10.82
CA HIS A 119 4.45 -1.84 11.73
C HIS A 119 3.48 -2.28 12.82
N LYS A 120 2.79 -1.36 13.46
CA LYS A 120 1.79 -1.64 14.49
C LYS A 120 0.63 -2.46 13.92
N THR A 121 -0.02 -1.96 12.90
CA THR A 121 -1.17 -2.61 12.27
C THR A 121 -0.86 -4.01 11.76
N THR A 122 0.26 -4.19 11.05
CA THR A 122 0.62 -5.52 10.52
C THR A 122 1.08 -6.49 11.61
N THR A 123 1.60 -6.00 12.73
CA THR A 123 1.92 -6.85 13.90
C THR A 123 0.64 -7.29 14.59
N ASP A 124 -0.31 -6.37 14.80
CA ASP A 124 -1.59 -6.69 15.42
C ASP A 124 -2.37 -7.70 14.59
N LEU A 125 -2.43 -7.52 13.27
CA LEU A 125 -3.06 -8.48 12.36
C LEU A 125 -2.41 -9.86 12.43
N ALA A 126 -1.07 -9.93 12.38
CA ALA A 126 -0.34 -11.20 12.43
C ALA A 126 -0.46 -11.93 13.77
N LYS A 127 -0.60 -11.18 14.90
CA LYS A 127 -0.81 -11.77 16.23
C LYS A 127 -2.23 -12.23 16.48
N SER A 128 -3.21 -11.51 15.94
CA SER A 128 -4.63 -11.75 16.25
C SER A 128 -5.28 -12.78 15.33
N HIS A 129 -4.64 -13.15 14.22
CA HIS A 129 -5.26 -13.99 13.19
C HIS A 129 -4.34 -15.12 12.75
N GLY A 130 -4.89 -16.35 12.68
CA GLY A 130 -4.15 -17.53 12.21
C GLY A 130 -3.98 -17.56 10.69
N VAL A 131 -4.92 -16.97 9.94
CA VAL A 131 -4.88 -16.85 8.49
C VAL A 131 -5.16 -15.39 8.11
N VAL A 132 -4.26 -14.79 7.33
CA VAL A 132 -4.40 -13.42 6.82
C VAL A 132 -4.43 -13.47 5.29
N VAL A 133 -5.61 -13.23 4.72
CA VAL A 133 -5.83 -13.22 3.27
C VAL A 133 -5.75 -11.80 2.74
N VAL A 134 -4.93 -11.56 1.72
CA VAL A 134 -4.76 -10.26 1.07
C VAL A 134 -4.82 -10.38 -0.44
N GLU A 135 -5.15 -9.29 -1.11
CA GLU A 135 -5.07 -9.21 -2.57
C GLU A 135 -3.62 -9.38 -3.09
N ASP A 136 -3.44 -10.04 -4.22
CA ASP A 136 -2.16 -10.05 -4.95
C ASP A 136 -2.07 -8.86 -5.92
N LEU A 137 -1.79 -7.69 -5.38
CA LEU A 137 -1.74 -6.44 -6.16
C LEU A 137 -0.37 -6.22 -6.80
N HIS A 138 -0.33 -6.10 -8.11
CA HIS A 138 0.83 -5.64 -8.87
C HIS A 138 0.97 -4.11 -8.81
N ILE A 139 1.50 -3.59 -7.70
CA ILE A 139 1.58 -2.15 -7.41
C ILE A 139 2.29 -1.37 -8.53
N ARG A 140 3.36 -1.94 -9.14
CA ARG A 140 4.08 -1.30 -10.25
C ARG A 140 3.16 -1.07 -11.46
N SER A 141 2.33 -2.06 -11.80
CA SER A 141 1.35 -1.96 -12.90
C SER A 141 0.25 -0.97 -12.56
N LEU A 142 -0.29 -1.02 -11.33
CA LEU A 142 -1.32 -0.10 -10.84
C LEU A 142 -0.86 1.36 -10.84
N THR A 143 0.42 1.63 -10.59
CA THR A 143 0.98 2.99 -10.52
C THR A 143 1.71 3.41 -11.78
N ARG A 144 1.55 2.68 -12.89
CA ARG A 144 2.13 3.04 -14.19
C ARG A 144 1.62 4.41 -14.65
N SER A 145 2.51 5.19 -15.25
CA SER A 145 2.16 6.51 -15.82
C SER A 145 1.19 6.36 -16.99
N ALA A 146 0.22 7.27 -17.08
CA ALA A 146 -0.69 7.38 -18.23
C ALA A 146 -0.22 8.44 -19.24
N ARG A 147 1.03 8.90 -19.20
CA ARG A 147 1.52 9.99 -20.05
C ARG A 147 1.52 9.65 -21.56
N GLY A 148 1.69 8.36 -21.90
CA GLY A 148 1.88 7.94 -23.29
C GLY A 148 3.22 8.35 -23.88
N THR A 149 3.32 8.36 -25.21
CA THR A 149 4.46 8.83 -26.00
C THR A 149 4.12 10.18 -26.66
N ILE A 150 5.07 10.76 -27.41
CA ILE A 150 4.83 11.99 -28.19
C ILE A 150 3.83 11.68 -29.31
N GLU A 151 3.97 10.53 -29.97
CA GLU A 151 3.10 10.09 -31.08
C GLU A 151 1.71 9.66 -30.60
N HIS A 152 1.65 9.07 -29.40
CA HIS A 152 0.38 8.60 -28.79
C HIS A 152 0.26 9.19 -27.37
N PRO A 153 -0.16 10.46 -27.24
CA PRO A 153 -0.33 11.10 -25.93
C PRO A 153 -1.39 10.39 -25.10
N GLY A 154 -1.07 10.18 -23.82
CA GLY A 154 -2.00 9.54 -22.89
C GLY A 154 -3.13 10.48 -22.47
N SER A 155 -4.28 9.89 -22.09
CA SER A 155 -5.44 10.60 -21.56
C SER A 155 -5.46 10.58 -20.02
N ASN A 156 -6.20 11.52 -19.40
CA ASN A 156 -6.42 11.58 -17.95
C ASN A 156 -5.15 11.56 -17.09
N VAL A 157 -4.01 12.05 -17.61
CA VAL A 157 -2.68 11.99 -16.98
C VAL A 157 -2.68 12.59 -15.57
N ARG A 158 -3.39 13.73 -15.36
CA ARG A 158 -3.49 14.39 -14.05
C ARG A 158 -4.26 13.55 -13.03
N ALA A 159 -5.41 13.00 -13.42
CA ALA A 159 -6.23 12.14 -12.57
C ALA A 159 -5.45 10.88 -12.19
N LYS A 160 -4.82 10.22 -13.16
CA LYS A 160 -3.98 9.04 -12.93
C LYS A 160 -2.79 9.34 -12.03
N ALA A 161 -2.13 10.47 -12.20
CA ALA A 161 -1.04 10.89 -11.32
C ALA A 161 -1.52 11.15 -9.88
N GLY A 162 -2.75 11.67 -9.71
CA GLY A 162 -3.41 11.81 -8.42
C GLY A 162 -3.65 10.46 -7.75
N LEU A 163 -4.28 9.53 -8.46
CA LEU A 163 -4.53 8.17 -7.99
C LEU A 163 -3.21 7.44 -7.64
N ASN A 164 -2.19 7.54 -8.49
CA ASN A 164 -0.88 6.95 -8.22
C ASN A 164 -0.27 7.48 -6.91
N ARG A 165 -0.39 8.79 -6.64
CA ARG A 165 0.08 9.37 -5.37
C ARG A 165 -0.70 8.82 -4.17
N SER A 166 -2.02 8.63 -4.30
CA SER A 166 -2.84 8.03 -3.24
C SER A 166 -2.42 6.59 -2.97
N ILE A 167 -2.33 5.75 -3.99
CA ILE A 167 -1.89 4.34 -3.88
C ILE A 167 -0.50 4.24 -3.22
N LEU A 168 0.47 5.01 -3.72
CA LEU A 168 1.83 5.04 -3.15
C LEU A 168 1.83 5.62 -1.73
N GLY A 169 0.90 6.56 -1.46
CA GLY A 169 0.66 7.13 -0.14
C GLY A 169 0.21 6.10 0.88
N MET A 170 -0.60 5.11 0.51
CA MET A 170 -1.06 4.02 1.38
C MET A 170 0.02 2.94 1.61
N ALA A 171 1.08 2.91 0.78
CA ALA A 171 2.21 1.99 0.90
C ALA A 171 1.81 0.49 0.95
N TRP A 172 0.79 0.08 0.17
CA TRP A 172 0.27 -1.30 0.10
C TRP A 172 1.35 -2.36 -0.09
N GLY A 173 2.35 -2.10 -0.94
CA GLY A 173 3.47 -3.02 -1.15
C GLY A 173 4.35 -3.20 0.10
N LYS A 174 4.48 -2.15 0.94
CA LYS A 174 5.20 -2.24 2.21
C LYS A 174 4.39 -3.06 3.23
N ALA A 175 3.07 -2.81 3.33
CA ALA A 175 2.16 -3.59 4.16
C ALA A 175 2.21 -5.09 3.82
N GLY A 176 2.11 -5.44 2.53
CA GLY A 176 2.19 -6.83 2.07
C GLY A 176 3.53 -7.50 2.40
N ARG A 177 4.66 -6.78 2.26
CA ARG A 177 5.96 -7.31 2.67
C ARG A 177 6.07 -7.50 4.19
N MET A 178 5.50 -6.57 4.98
CA MET A 178 5.50 -6.69 6.44
C MET A 178 4.66 -7.88 6.90
N LEU A 179 3.48 -8.10 6.35
CA LEU A 179 2.66 -9.28 6.64
C LEU A 179 3.38 -10.58 6.25
N ALA A 180 4.06 -10.60 5.10
CA ALA A 180 4.75 -11.79 4.60
C ALA A 180 5.83 -12.33 5.55
N TYR A 181 6.54 -11.47 6.28
CA TYR A 181 7.50 -11.94 7.27
C TYR A 181 6.92 -12.03 8.70
N LYS A 182 5.92 -11.20 9.04
CA LYS A 182 5.36 -11.19 10.39
C LYS A 182 4.39 -12.34 10.63
N CYS A 183 3.58 -12.71 9.64
CA CYS A 183 2.68 -13.84 9.81
C CYS A 183 3.41 -15.11 10.25
N PRO A 184 4.48 -15.58 9.56
CA PRO A 184 5.24 -16.74 10.04
C PRO A 184 5.86 -16.54 11.43
N LEU A 185 6.35 -15.33 11.75
CA LEU A 185 6.91 -15.02 13.08
C LEU A 185 5.88 -15.11 14.22
N HIS A 186 4.60 -15.07 13.92
CA HIS A 186 3.51 -15.19 14.89
C HIS A 186 2.64 -16.44 14.66
N GLY A 187 3.14 -17.44 13.93
CA GLY A 187 2.43 -18.69 13.67
C GLY A 187 1.21 -18.56 12.76
N ALA A 188 1.08 -17.42 12.06
CA ALA A 188 0.01 -17.16 11.11
C ALA A 188 0.42 -17.51 9.69
N VAL A 189 -0.56 -17.79 8.83
CA VAL A 189 -0.38 -18.03 7.40
C VAL A 189 -0.86 -16.82 6.61
N MET A 190 -0.03 -16.29 5.70
CA MET A 190 -0.44 -15.25 4.76
C MET A 190 -0.77 -15.85 3.40
N VAL A 191 -1.99 -15.60 2.93
CA VAL A 191 -2.47 -16.04 1.61
C VAL A 191 -2.65 -14.84 0.70
N ARG A 192 -2.21 -14.94 -0.55
CA ARG A 192 -2.42 -13.90 -1.59
C ARG A 192 -3.39 -14.43 -2.62
N ILE A 193 -4.44 -13.65 -2.90
CA ILE A 193 -5.52 -14.03 -3.81
C ILE A 193 -5.64 -13.00 -4.94
N ASP A 194 -5.93 -13.47 -6.15
CA ASP A 194 -6.26 -12.61 -7.28
C ASP A 194 -7.49 -11.75 -6.93
N PRO A 195 -7.38 -10.42 -6.95
CA PRO A 195 -8.47 -9.50 -6.59
C PRO A 195 -9.53 -9.37 -7.69
N ARG A 196 -9.42 -10.05 -8.82
CA ARG A 196 -10.32 -9.91 -9.95
C ARG A 196 -11.78 -10.14 -9.52
N ASN A 197 -12.64 -9.18 -9.84
CA ASN A 197 -14.06 -9.16 -9.52
C ASN A 197 -14.44 -9.09 -8.02
N SER A 198 -13.51 -9.14 -7.07
CA SER A 198 -13.83 -9.08 -5.64
C SER A 198 -14.70 -7.87 -5.26
N SER A 199 -14.53 -6.74 -5.94
CA SER A 199 -15.26 -5.49 -5.68
C SER A 199 -16.71 -5.47 -6.21
N VAL A 200 -17.10 -6.44 -7.04
CA VAL A 200 -18.41 -6.54 -7.67
C VAL A 200 -19.11 -7.88 -7.42
N GLU A 201 -18.40 -8.82 -6.80
CA GLU A 201 -18.93 -10.11 -6.38
C GLU A 201 -19.61 -10.00 -5.02
N CYS A 202 -20.73 -10.67 -4.86
CA CYS A 202 -21.46 -10.73 -3.61
C CYS A 202 -20.87 -11.82 -2.70
N ALA A 203 -20.40 -11.45 -1.52
CA ALA A 203 -19.86 -12.39 -0.53
C ALA A 203 -20.89 -13.43 -0.04
N ARG A 204 -22.21 -13.15 -0.18
CA ARG A 204 -23.27 -14.06 0.27
C ARG A 204 -23.63 -15.15 -0.72
N CYS A 205 -23.63 -14.85 -2.03
CA CYS A 205 -24.12 -15.80 -3.05
C CYS A 205 -23.18 -15.98 -4.24
N GLY A 206 -22.03 -15.33 -4.26
CA GLY A 206 -21.05 -15.44 -5.35
C GLY A 206 -21.44 -14.74 -6.67
N HIS A 207 -22.66 -14.16 -6.77
CA HIS A 207 -23.06 -13.47 -7.99
C HIS A 207 -22.17 -12.24 -8.25
N ALA A 208 -21.51 -12.20 -9.40
CA ALA A 208 -20.61 -11.12 -9.81
C ALA A 208 -21.23 -10.30 -10.96
N SER A 209 -21.50 -9.02 -10.72
CA SER A 209 -21.95 -8.07 -11.72
C SER A 209 -21.42 -6.68 -11.39
N PRO A 210 -20.97 -5.89 -12.39
CA PRO A 210 -20.62 -4.47 -12.15
C PRO A 210 -21.74 -3.68 -11.48
N ASP A 211 -22.99 -4.01 -11.78
CA ASP A 211 -24.19 -3.33 -11.26
C ASP A 211 -24.49 -3.66 -9.79
N ASN A 212 -23.84 -4.68 -9.21
CA ASN A 212 -23.89 -4.92 -7.78
C ASN A 212 -23.28 -3.75 -6.98
N ARG A 213 -22.34 -2.99 -7.58
CA ARG A 213 -21.69 -1.86 -6.91
C ARG A 213 -22.47 -0.57 -7.18
N VAL A 214 -23.38 -0.23 -6.27
CA VAL A 214 -24.23 0.97 -6.36
C VAL A 214 -23.40 2.26 -6.33
N ASN A 215 -22.37 2.30 -5.47
CA ASN A 215 -21.40 3.39 -5.40
C ASN A 215 -20.10 2.91 -4.73
N GLN A 216 -19.19 3.82 -4.42
CA GLN A 216 -17.90 3.47 -3.83
C GLN A 216 -18.01 2.73 -2.48
N ALA A 217 -19.03 3.07 -1.66
CA ALA A 217 -19.19 2.53 -0.32
C ALA A 217 -20.26 1.44 -0.19
N ARG A 218 -21.17 1.31 -1.18
CA ARG A 218 -22.35 0.43 -1.07
C ARG A 218 -22.38 -0.59 -2.18
N LEU A 219 -22.50 -1.86 -1.78
CA LEU A 219 -22.81 -3.00 -2.63
C LEU A 219 -24.26 -3.43 -2.38
N ARG A 220 -25.00 -3.74 -3.44
CA ARG A 220 -26.32 -4.36 -3.41
C ARG A 220 -26.39 -5.44 -4.48
N CYS A 221 -26.47 -6.68 -4.08
CA CYS A 221 -26.49 -7.81 -4.98
C CYS A 221 -27.83 -7.86 -5.78
N LEU A 222 -27.74 -7.94 -7.09
CA LEU A 222 -28.92 -8.05 -7.97
C LEU A 222 -29.60 -9.41 -7.83
N SER A 223 -28.86 -10.48 -7.51
CA SER A 223 -29.39 -11.83 -7.37
C SER A 223 -30.08 -12.06 -6.03
N CYS A 224 -29.36 -11.93 -4.91
CA CYS A 224 -29.88 -12.25 -3.58
C CYS A 224 -30.28 -11.04 -2.73
N ARG A 225 -30.21 -9.82 -3.26
CA ARG A 225 -30.55 -8.55 -2.61
C ARG A 225 -29.74 -8.24 -1.36
N HIS A 226 -28.64 -8.97 -1.14
CA HIS A 226 -27.72 -8.68 -0.02
C HIS A 226 -27.16 -7.26 -0.16
N GLU A 227 -27.20 -6.49 0.92
CA GLU A 227 -26.61 -5.15 1.01
C GLU A 227 -25.47 -5.14 2.02
N ALA A 228 -24.35 -4.53 1.67
CA ALA A 228 -23.17 -4.40 2.53
C ALA A 228 -22.33 -3.17 2.17
N ASN A 229 -21.39 -2.81 3.06
CA ASN A 229 -20.29 -1.93 2.67
C ASN A 229 -19.46 -2.64 1.60
N ALA A 230 -19.15 -1.94 0.51
CA ALA A 230 -18.49 -2.53 -0.66
C ALA A 230 -17.07 -3.06 -0.34
N ASP A 231 -16.31 -2.34 0.49
CA ASP A 231 -14.94 -2.73 0.85
C ASP A 231 -14.95 -3.90 1.86
N THR A 232 -15.90 -3.93 2.80
CA THR A 232 -16.11 -5.09 3.70
C THR A 232 -16.52 -6.33 2.91
N ASN A 233 -17.46 -6.20 1.97
CA ASN A 233 -17.86 -7.30 1.11
C ASN A 233 -16.70 -7.83 0.27
N ALA A 234 -15.88 -6.95 -0.30
CA ALA A 234 -14.68 -7.35 -1.03
C ALA A 234 -13.70 -8.12 -0.14
N ALA A 235 -13.48 -7.67 1.09
CA ALA A 235 -12.64 -8.37 2.06
C ALA A 235 -13.20 -9.75 2.44
N GLN A 236 -14.53 -9.91 2.52
CA GLN A 236 -15.19 -11.22 2.76
C GLN A 236 -15.01 -12.16 1.57
N VAL A 237 -15.18 -11.67 0.33
CA VAL A 237 -14.92 -12.46 -0.89
C VAL A 237 -13.47 -12.94 -0.94
N LEU A 238 -12.50 -12.06 -0.61
CA LEU A 238 -11.10 -12.44 -0.55
C LEU A 238 -10.84 -13.51 0.51
N LEU A 239 -11.45 -13.37 1.69
CA LEU A 239 -11.33 -14.35 2.77
C LEU A 239 -11.82 -15.72 2.32
N GLU A 240 -13.01 -15.82 1.74
CA GLU A 240 -13.60 -17.07 1.28
C GLU A 240 -12.72 -17.76 0.23
N ARG A 241 -12.26 -17.00 -0.77
CA ARG A 241 -11.32 -17.50 -1.79
C ARG A 241 -10.01 -18.00 -1.18
N GLY A 242 -9.49 -17.29 -0.18
CA GLY A 242 -8.26 -17.67 0.52
C GLY A 242 -8.40 -18.97 1.32
N LEU A 243 -9.52 -19.15 2.01
CA LEU A 243 -9.81 -20.38 2.75
C LEU A 243 -10.03 -21.56 1.81
N THR A 244 -10.73 -21.34 0.69
CA THR A 244 -10.91 -22.37 -0.36
C THR A 244 -9.58 -22.80 -0.94
N ALA A 245 -8.67 -21.87 -1.22
CA ALA A 245 -7.34 -22.18 -1.72
C ALA A 245 -6.48 -22.97 -0.73
N LEU A 246 -6.63 -22.73 0.58
CA LEU A 246 -5.93 -23.48 1.63
C LEU A 246 -6.49 -24.90 1.82
N SER A 247 -7.80 -25.09 1.66
CA SER A 247 -8.43 -26.41 1.79
C SER A 247 -8.20 -27.34 0.60
N GLY A 248 -7.51 -26.87 -0.46
CA GLY A 248 -7.29 -27.63 -1.68
C GLY A 248 -8.53 -27.87 -2.55
N ALA A 249 -9.68 -27.30 -2.17
CA ALA A 249 -10.88 -27.29 -2.99
C ALA A 249 -10.67 -26.34 -4.17
N THR A 250 -10.76 -26.84 -5.39
CA THR A 250 -10.66 -26.02 -6.61
C THR A 250 -11.84 -25.04 -6.66
N PRO A 251 -11.60 -23.71 -6.71
CA PRO A 251 -12.70 -22.78 -6.96
C PRO A 251 -13.25 -23.05 -8.35
N GLY A 252 -14.52 -23.25 -8.44
CA GLY A 252 -15.19 -23.33 -9.75
C GLY A 252 -14.92 -22.06 -10.56
N CYS A 253 -14.31 -22.23 -11.74
CA CYS A 253 -13.97 -21.23 -12.78
C CYS A 253 -12.94 -20.14 -12.44
N GLY A 254 -11.70 -20.40 -12.81
CA GLY A 254 -10.79 -19.44 -13.42
C GLY A 254 -9.89 -18.60 -12.51
N GLY A 255 -8.86 -19.20 -11.93
CA GLY A 255 -7.76 -18.43 -11.37
C GLY A 255 -6.67 -19.33 -10.81
N THR A 256 -5.59 -19.50 -11.54
CA THR A 256 -4.42 -20.27 -11.12
C THR A 256 -3.75 -19.66 -9.89
N ALA A 257 -3.73 -20.40 -8.78
CA ALA A 257 -2.85 -20.12 -7.66
C ALA A 257 -1.38 -20.18 -8.15
N ARG A 258 -0.67 -19.07 -8.11
CA ARG A 258 0.79 -19.08 -8.31
C ARG A 258 1.45 -19.33 -6.97
N GLU A 259 2.01 -20.52 -6.83
CA GLU A 259 2.94 -20.85 -5.75
C GLU A 259 4.03 -19.78 -5.63
N ALA A 260 4.21 -19.29 -4.41
CA ALA A 260 5.31 -18.40 -4.07
C ALA A 260 6.62 -19.18 -4.07
N ARG A 261 7.23 -19.36 -5.26
CA ARG A 261 8.64 -19.80 -5.33
C ARG A 261 9.50 -18.63 -4.84
N GLY A 262 10.08 -18.79 -3.66
CA GLY A 262 11.12 -17.93 -3.16
C GLY A 262 12.32 -17.98 -4.11
N ARG A 263 12.55 -16.90 -4.86
CA ARG A 263 13.86 -16.67 -5.45
C ARG A 263 14.74 -16.03 -4.38
N ALA A 264 15.68 -16.81 -3.87
CA ALA A 264 16.90 -16.27 -3.29
C ALA A 264 17.60 -15.48 -4.42
N ALA A 265 17.86 -14.21 -4.19
CA ALA A 265 18.72 -13.42 -5.04
C ALA A 265 20.14 -13.44 -4.44
N PRO A 266 21.19 -13.41 -5.29
CA PRO A 266 22.58 -13.44 -4.89
C PRO A 266 23.01 -12.20 -4.11
#